data_e0284af837b3bed5ba68952bc808234c
#
_entry.id   e0284af837b3bed5ba68952bc808234c
#
_cell.length_a   1.000
_cell.length_b   1.000
_cell.length_c   1.000
_cell.angle_alpha   90.00
_cell.angle_beta   90.00
_cell.angle_gamma   90.00
#
_symmetry.space_group_name_H-M   'P 1'
#
loop_
_entity.id
_entity.type
_entity.pdbx_description
1 polymer ?
#
loop_
_entity_poly.entity_id
_entity_poly.type
_entity_poly.pdbx_seq_one_letter_code
_entity_poly.pdbx_strand_id
1 'polypeptide(L)'
;MDWSHWLPVDRAWAVPCENHHPLTPFTRSTAHGAGWQWRIPLQHRMGNGHVFSSSFIGEQAAADLLMSRLDAPALADPRLLKFVTGKRRKLWNKNVVAVGLASGFLEPLESTSIHLIQNTIARLTTFFPYTRFDAADIAEFNRQSDFEFERIRDFIILHYHATERDDTPFWNHVRTMDIPDTLAQKLALWKSNARIFRDSMELFSEISWVEVLLGQRVVPTGYHPLVDT
;
A
#
# COMPACT_ATOMS: atom_id res chain seq x y z
N MET A 1 -4.81 15.21 -3.98
CA MET A 1 -4.89 14.24 -5.10
C MET A 1 -5.60 13.02 -4.56
N ASP A 2 -6.67 12.61 -5.18
CA ASP A 2 -7.47 11.45 -4.80
C ASP A 2 -7.12 10.29 -5.76
N TRP A 3 -6.82 9.12 -5.22
CA TRP A 3 -6.44 7.90 -5.95
C TRP A 3 -7.43 6.75 -5.75
N SER A 4 -8.64 7.04 -5.26
CA SER A 4 -9.67 6.04 -5.02
C SER A 4 -10.09 5.25 -6.27
N HIS A 5 -9.88 5.81 -7.45
CA HIS A 5 -10.14 5.13 -8.72
C HIS A 5 -9.14 3.99 -9.03
N TRP A 6 -7.97 4.00 -8.42
CA TRP A 6 -6.97 2.91 -8.50
C TRP A 6 -6.93 2.05 -7.23
N LEU A 7 -7.27 2.64 -6.07
CA LEU A 7 -7.25 1.99 -4.77
C LEU A 7 -8.64 2.18 -4.13
N PRO A 8 -9.62 1.35 -4.54
CA PRO A 8 -11.03 1.57 -4.23
C PRO A 8 -11.43 1.18 -2.79
N VAL A 9 -10.51 0.66 -1.98
CA VAL A 9 -10.76 0.43 -0.55
C VAL A 9 -10.78 1.76 0.19
N ASP A 10 -11.81 1.98 1.02
CA ASP A 10 -12.08 3.24 1.67
C ASP A 10 -12.48 3.11 3.15
N ARG A 11 -12.50 1.88 3.65
CA ARG A 11 -12.90 1.52 5.00
C ARG A 11 -11.98 0.46 5.58
N ALA A 12 -11.85 0.49 6.90
CA ALA A 12 -11.29 -0.64 7.63
C ALA A 12 -12.02 -0.83 8.96
N TRP A 13 -12.37 -2.07 9.28
CA TRP A 13 -12.67 -2.48 10.64
C TRP A 13 -11.40 -2.93 11.32
N ALA A 14 -11.18 -2.53 12.57
CA ALA A 14 -10.02 -2.95 13.36
C ALA A 14 -10.49 -3.47 14.73
N VAL A 15 -9.96 -4.62 15.16
CA VAL A 15 -10.29 -5.25 16.43
C VAL A 15 -9.09 -6.02 16.97
N PRO A 16 -8.71 -5.84 18.26
CA PRO A 16 -7.74 -6.73 18.91
C PRO A 16 -8.42 -8.01 19.37
N CYS A 17 -7.71 -9.15 19.30
CA CYS A 17 -8.12 -10.39 19.97
C CYS A 17 -7.00 -10.96 20.81
N GLU A 18 -7.28 -11.96 21.64
CA GLU A 18 -6.29 -12.71 22.40
C GLU A 18 -5.28 -13.40 21.48
N ASN A 19 -4.08 -13.63 21.98
CA ASN A 19 -3.11 -14.50 21.31
C ASN A 19 -3.52 -15.96 21.53
N HIS A 20 -3.75 -16.70 20.47
CA HIS A 20 -4.18 -18.10 20.52
C HIS A 20 -3.03 -19.09 20.25
N HIS A 21 -1.98 -18.65 19.58
CA HIS A 21 -0.84 -19.46 19.16
C HIS A 21 0.49 -18.82 19.59
N PRO A 22 1.60 -19.57 19.57
CA PRO A 22 2.91 -18.96 19.69
C PRO A 22 3.08 -17.80 18.73
N LEU A 23 3.75 -16.74 19.16
CA LEU A 23 3.98 -15.57 18.34
C LEU A 23 4.75 -15.94 17.07
N THR A 24 4.23 -15.53 15.93
CA THR A 24 4.94 -15.65 14.64
C THR A 24 5.62 -14.34 14.30
N PRO A 25 6.79 -14.35 13.64
CA PRO A 25 7.53 -13.13 13.29
C PRO A 25 7.03 -12.46 12.01
N PHE A 26 5.81 -12.74 11.57
CA PHE A 26 5.24 -12.19 10.32
C PHE A 26 3.78 -11.77 10.46
N THR A 27 3.40 -10.80 9.68
CA THR A 27 2.00 -10.41 9.44
C THR A 27 1.39 -11.35 8.41
N ARG A 28 0.15 -11.79 8.65
CA ARG A 28 -0.63 -12.55 7.67
C ARG A 28 -1.68 -11.65 7.02
N SER A 29 -1.63 -11.52 5.70
CA SER A 29 -2.66 -10.88 4.89
C SER A 29 -3.52 -11.94 4.23
N THR A 30 -4.84 -11.80 4.28
CA THR A 30 -5.81 -12.74 3.72
C THR A 30 -6.80 -11.98 2.85
N ALA A 31 -6.88 -12.33 1.56
CA ALA A 31 -7.83 -11.72 0.64
C ALA A 31 -9.26 -12.21 0.92
N HIS A 32 -10.23 -11.29 0.90
CA HIS A 32 -11.66 -11.50 1.02
C HIS A 32 -12.40 -11.02 -0.23
N GLY A 33 -13.72 -11.18 -0.27
CA GLY A 33 -14.52 -10.87 -1.47
C GLY A 33 -14.53 -9.40 -1.89
N ALA A 34 -14.22 -8.46 -0.98
CA ALA A 34 -14.23 -7.02 -1.27
C ALA A 34 -13.07 -6.26 -0.60
N GLY A 35 -11.94 -6.94 -0.39
CA GLY A 35 -10.78 -6.38 0.29
C GLY A 35 -9.91 -7.46 0.91
N TRP A 36 -9.26 -7.16 2.02
CA TRP A 36 -8.32 -8.07 2.68
C TRP A 36 -8.27 -7.84 4.20
N GLN A 37 -7.82 -8.85 4.93
CA GLN A 37 -7.68 -8.83 6.39
C GLN A 37 -6.21 -8.95 6.77
N TRP A 38 -5.76 -8.10 7.70
CA TRP A 38 -4.47 -8.29 8.38
C TRP A 38 -4.64 -9.04 9.70
N ARG A 39 -3.61 -9.81 10.06
CA ARG A 39 -3.35 -10.36 11.39
C ARG A 39 -1.92 -10.08 11.77
N ILE A 40 -1.74 -9.29 12.83
CA ILE A 40 -0.43 -8.82 13.29
C ILE A 40 -0.21 -9.34 14.71
N PRO A 41 0.66 -10.35 14.91
CA PRO A 41 0.96 -10.86 16.24
C PRO A 41 1.81 -9.84 17.00
N LEU A 42 1.34 -9.50 18.19
CA LEU A 42 2.01 -8.64 19.16
C LEU A 42 2.22 -9.42 20.46
N GLN A 43 3.16 -8.99 21.30
CA GLN A 43 3.48 -9.70 22.56
C GLN A 43 2.26 -9.95 23.46
N HIS A 44 1.28 -9.06 23.48
CA HIS A 44 0.15 -9.08 24.41
C HIS A 44 -1.22 -9.24 23.74
N ARG A 45 -1.28 -9.29 22.41
CA ARG A 45 -2.55 -9.44 21.64
C ARG A 45 -2.25 -9.74 20.17
N MET A 46 -3.28 -10.16 19.44
CA MET A 46 -3.28 -10.16 17.98
C MET A 46 -4.02 -8.91 17.48
N GLY A 47 -3.38 -8.09 16.64
CA GLY A 47 -4.05 -7.02 15.91
C GLY A 47 -4.73 -7.57 14.67
N ASN A 48 -6.02 -7.35 14.52
CA ASN A 48 -6.78 -7.75 13.33
C ASN A 48 -7.47 -6.56 12.70
N GLY A 49 -7.65 -6.61 11.38
CA GLY A 49 -8.55 -5.69 10.71
C GLY A 49 -8.84 -6.11 9.29
N HIS A 50 -9.97 -5.64 8.80
CA HIS A 50 -10.48 -5.88 7.46
C HIS A 50 -10.57 -4.57 6.70
N VAL A 51 -9.67 -4.38 5.75
CA VAL A 51 -9.70 -3.28 4.76
C VAL A 51 -10.65 -3.68 3.65
N PHE A 52 -11.61 -2.83 3.32
CA PHE A 52 -12.63 -3.17 2.33
C PHE A 52 -13.11 -1.94 1.55
N SER A 53 -13.74 -2.20 0.42
CA SER A 53 -14.42 -1.17 -0.37
C SER A 53 -15.90 -1.14 -0.05
N SER A 54 -16.38 0.02 0.42
CA SER A 54 -17.80 0.23 0.72
C SER A 54 -18.71 0.18 -0.52
N SER A 55 -18.13 0.25 -1.71
CA SER A 55 -18.88 0.06 -2.97
C SER A 55 -19.21 -1.40 -3.28
N PHE A 56 -18.55 -2.36 -2.62
CA PHE A 56 -18.69 -3.79 -2.90
C PHE A 56 -19.20 -4.61 -1.71
N ILE A 57 -19.12 -4.08 -0.49
CA ILE A 57 -19.64 -4.73 0.72
C ILE A 57 -20.14 -3.70 1.72
N GLY A 58 -21.26 -3.96 2.38
CA GLY A 58 -21.80 -3.10 3.44
C GLY A 58 -20.94 -3.16 4.72
N GLU A 59 -20.94 -2.05 5.49
CA GLU A 59 -20.12 -1.92 6.72
C GLU A 59 -20.40 -3.05 7.71
N GLN A 60 -21.68 -3.40 7.94
CA GLN A 60 -22.04 -4.47 8.88
C GLN A 60 -21.56 -5.85 8.41
N ALA A 61 -21.77 -6.19 7.14
CA ALA A 61 -21.33 -7.47 6.60
C ALA A 61 -19.79 -7.61 6.65
N ALA A 62 -19.06 -6.49 6.44
CA ALA A 62 -17.62 -6.47 6.58
C ALA A 62 -17.15 -6.65 8.04
N ALA A 63 -17.91 -6.12 9.03
CA ALA A 63 -17.65 -6.34 10.45
C ALA A 63 -17.91 -7.81 10.82
N ASP A 64 -19.05 -8.36 10.42
CA ASP A 64 -19.44 -9.75 10.71
C ASP A 64 -18.42 -10.73 10.12
N LEU A 65 -17.93 -10.46 8.90
CA LEU A 65 -16.87 -11.24 8.28
C LEU A 65 -15.58 -11.20 9.11
N LEU A 66 -15.14 -10.02 9.55
CA LEU A 66 -13.94 -9.88 10.39
C LEU A 66 -14.12 -10.65 11.69
N MET A 67 -15.24 -10.46 12.39
CA MET A 67 -15.51 -11.09 13.68
C MET A 67 -15.57 -12.61 13.57
N SER A 68 -16.18 -13.15 12.50
CA SER A 68 -16.25 -14.60 12.26
C SER A 68 -14.89 -15.24 11.90
N ARG A 69 -13.88 -14.43 11.61
CA ARG A 69 -12.54 -14.87 11.20
C ARG A 69 -11.45 -14.58 12.23
N LEU A 70 -11.81 -14.17 13.43
CA LEU A 70 -10.85 -14.05 14.52
C LEU A 70 -10.38 -15.45 14.97
N ASP A 71 -9.11 -15.56 15.27
CA ASP A 71 -8.51 -16.82 15.73
C ASP A 71 -8.76 -17.05 17.24
N ALA A 72 -9.20 -16.01 17.98
CA ALA A 72 -9.47 -16.03 19.44
C ALA A 72 -10.51 -14.96 19.82
N PRO A 73 -11.03 -14.96 21.08
CA PRO A 73 -11.97 -13.97 21.57
C PRO A 73 -11.48 -12.53 21.37
N ALA A 74 -12.38 -11.66 20.93
CA ALA A 74 -12.11 -10.23 20.81
C ALA A 74 -11.89 -9.60 22.19
N LEU A 75 -10.92 -8.68 22.29
CA LEU A 75 -10.60 -7.93 23.51
C LEU A 75 -11.32 -6.59 23.60
N ALA A 76 -11.98 -6.16 22.53
CA ALA A 76 -12.75 -4.93 22.44
C ALA A 76 -13.74 -5.00 21.28
N ASP A 77 -14.68 -4.06 21.25
CA ASP A 77 -15.57 -3.89 20.09
C ASP A 77 -14.78 -3.46 18.85
N PRO A 78 -15.20 -3.90 17.65
CA PRO A 78 -14.57 -3.48 16.41
C PRO A 78 -14.77 -1.98 16.17
N ARG A 79 -13.71 -1.32 15.70
CA ARG A 79 -13.71 0.12 15.37
C ARG A 79 -13.69 0.32 13.86
N LEU A 80 -14.66 1.06 13.33
CA LEU A 80 -14.67 1.49 11.93
C LEU A 80 -13.77 2.69 11.71
N LEU A 81 -12.90 2.58 10.70
CA LEU A 81 -12.06 3.65 10.18
C LEU A 81 -12.50 3.97 8.75
N LYS A 82 -12.62 5.25 8.42
CA LYS A 82 -12.97 5.74 7.09
C LYS A 82 -11.81 6.59 6.56
N PHE A 83 -11.43 6.38 5.31
CA PHE A 83 -10.31 7.08 4.72
C PHE A 83 -10.49 7.28 3.21
N VAL A 84 -9.71 8.17 2.65
CA VAL A 84 -9.55 8.36 1.21
C VAL A 84 -8.07 8.13 0.89
N THR A 85 -7.80 7.23 -0.03
CA THR A 85 -6.42 7.00 -0.48
C THR A 85 -5.96 8.12 -1.39
N GLY A 86 -4.83 8.71 -1.05
CA GLY A 86 -4.29 9.84 -1.80
C GLY A 86 -3.30 10.69 -1.01
N LYS A 87 -2.90 11.81 -1.59
CA LYS A 87 -1.96 12.75 -0.94
C LYS A 87 -2.31 14.20 -1.24
N ARG A 88 -1.72 15.11 -0.48
CA ARG A 88 -1.78 16.55 -0.82
C ARG A 88 -1.02 16.82 -2.11
N ARG A 89 -1.47 17.84 -2.86
CA ARG A 89 -0.78 18.28 -4.09
C ARG A 89 0.63 18.83 -3.82
N LYS A 90 0.82 19.44 -2.64
CA LYS A 90 2.10 19.91 -2.14
C LYS A 90 2.19 19.55 -0.67
N LEU A 91 3.23 18.83 -0.28
CA LEU A 91 3.51 18.52 1.12
C LEU A 91 4.11 19.76 1.81
N TRP A 92 4.98 20.49 1.12
CA TRP A 92 5.49 21.77 1.59
C TRP A 92 4.87 22.93 0.82
N ASN A 93 4.16 23.79 1.52
CA ASN A 93 3.55 24.98 0.95
C ASN A 93 3.81 26.20 1.87
N LYS A 94 4.53 27.20 1.37
CA LYS A 94 4.97 28.37 2.13
C LYS A 94 5.79 27.95 3.37
N ASN A 95 5.31 28.26 4.57
CA ASN A 95 5.94 27.92 5.86
C ASN A 95 5.31 26.68 6.54
N VAL A 96 4.55 25.88 5.82
CA VAL A 96 3.87 24.68 6.36
C VAL A 96 4.31 23.45 5.61
N VAL A 97 4.73 22.42 6.36
CA VAL A 97 5.02 21.07 5.86
C VAL A 97 4.03 20.10 6.47
N ALA A 98 3.33 19.35 5.62
CA ALA A 98 2.43 18.29 6.03
C ALA A 98 3.22 16.98 6.19
N VAL A 99 3.07 16.31 7.35
CA VAL A 99 3.74 15.06 7.69
C VAL A 99 2.72 14.03 8.18
N GLY A 100 2.94 12.75 7.92
CA GLY A 100 2.05 11.67 8.32
C GLY A 100 0.68 11.78 7.66
N LEU A 101 -0.39 11.49 8.39
CA LEU A 101 -1.77 11.51 7.85
C LEU A 101 -2.18 12.89 7.29
N ALA A 102 -1.53 13.98 7.71
CA ALA A 102 -1.75 15.30 7.16
C ALA A 102 -1.21 15.45 5.73
N SER A 103 -0.20 14.67 5.33
CA SER A 103 0.40 14.69 3.99
C SER A 103 -0.37 13.83 2.99
N GLY A 104 -0.94 12.73 3.44
CA GLY A 104 -1.67 11.75 2.64
C GLY A 104 -1.88 10.45 3.40
N PHE A 105 -2.63 9.56 2.79
CA PHE A 105 -2.86 8.21 3.30
C PHE A 105 -2.83 7.21 2.16
N LEU A 106 -2.10 6.14 2.36
CA LEU A 106 -2.14 4.91 1.60
C LEU A 106 -2.57 3.78 2.53
N GLU A 107 -3.39 2.89 2.04
CA GLU A 107 -3.87 1.76 2.84
C GLU A 107 -2.70 0.87 3.32
N PRO A 108 -2.87 0.14 4.45
CA PRO A 108 -1.74 -0.45 5.17
C PRO A 108 -1.18 -1.77 4.59
N LEU A 109 -1.51 -2.17 3.37
CA LEU A 109 -1.09 -3.45 2.79
C LEU A 109 0.44 -3.66 2.89
N GLU A 110 1.21 -2.60 2.65
CA GLU A 110 2.68 -2.58 2.74
C GLU A 110 3.22 -1.80 3.95
N SER A 111 2.35 -1.37 4.88
CA SER A 111 2.71 -0.73 6.15
C SER A 111 3.64 0.49 6.04
N THR A 112 3.51 1.31 4.98
CA THR A 112 4.46 2.36 4.61
C THR A 112 4.34 3.67 5.39
N SER A 113 3.31 3.83 6.23
CA SER A 113 3.01 5.13 6.88
C SER A 113 4.15 5.67 7.75
N ILE A 114 4.80 4.81 8.57
CA ILE A 114 5.92 5.23 9.42
C ILE A 114 7.14 5.59 8.56
N HIS A 115 7.41 4.81 7.52
CA HIS A 115 8.47 5.10 6.57
C HIS A 115 8.29 6.48 5.91
N LEU A 116 7.10 6.79 5.43
CA LEU A 116 6.77 8.11 4.84
C LEU A 116 6.98 9.25 5.82
N ILE A 117 6.65 9.07 7.11
CA ILE A 117 6.92 10.05 8.17
C ILE A 117 8.43 10.26 8.32
N GLN A 118 9.19 9.18 8.50
CA GLN A 118 10.63 9.24 8.70
C GLN A 118 11.35 9.90 7.52
N ASN A 119 11.02 9.52 6.29
CA ASN A 119 11.61 10.09 5.08
C ASN A 119 11.21 11.56 4.90
N THR A 120 9.97 11.92 5.19
CA THR A 120 9.55 13.33 5.14
C THR A 120 10.34 14.17 6.14
N ILE A 121 10.59 13.68 7.35
CA ILE A 121 11.40 14.38 8.37
C ILE A 121 12.86 14.47 7.91
N ALA A 122 13.46 13.37 7.43
CA ALA A 122 14.84 13.36 6.94
C ALA A 122 15.01 14.34 5.76
N ARG A 123 14.07 14.33 4.81
CA ARG A 123 14.06 15.30 3.70
C ARG A 123 13.91 16.72 4.20
N LEU A 124 13.01 16.98 5.14
CA LEU A 124 12.85 18.32 5.73
C LEU A 124 14.14 18.79 6.40
N THR A 125 14.86 17.92 7.09
CA THR A 125 16.16 18.26 7.70
C THR A 125 17.18 18.67 6.65
N THR A 126 17.20 18.00 5.49
CA THR A 126 18.10 18.32 4.36
C THR A 126 17.78 19.70 3.74
N PHE A 127 16.49 20.01 3.59
CA PHE A 127 16.01 21.23 2.97
C PHE A 127 15.64 22.34 3.99
N PHE A 128 16.01 22.15 5.27
CA PHE A 128 15.59 23.10 6.31
C PHE A 128 16.17 24.51 6.05
N PRO A 129 15.31 25.53 5.99
CA PRO A 129 15.75 26.86 5.60
C PRO A 129 16.64 27.50 6.65
N TYR A 130 17.77 28.06 6.21
CA TYR A 130 18.69 28.76 7.09
C TYR A 130 18.25 30.21 7.36
N THR A 131 17.94 30.96 6.31
CA THR A 131 17.57 32.37 6.43
C THR A 131 16.22 32.69 5.79
N ARG A 132 15.82 31.93 4.77
CA ARG A 132 14.57 32.14 4.02
C ARG A 132 14.07 30.82 3.42
N PHE A 133 12.80 30.81 3.08
CA PHE A 133 12.18 29.72 2.31
C PHE A 133 12.48 29.93 0.83
N ASP A 134 13.39 29.12 0.27
CA ASP A 134 13.71 29.20 -1.15
C ASP A 134 12.73 28.39 -1.99
N ALA A 135 12.29 28.96 -3.10
CA ALA A 135 11.31 28.32 -3.98
C ALA A 135 11.86 27.05 -4.66
N ALA A 136 13.17 27.01 -4.93
CA ALA A 136 13.83 25.85 -5.53
C ALA A 136 13.87 24.69 -4.55
N ASP A 137 14.20 24.92 -3.27
CA ASP A 137 14.23 23.91 -2.22
C ASP A 137 12.82 23.33 -1.99
N ILE A 138 11.80 24.21 -1.91
CA ILE A 138 10.41 23.79 -1.77
C ILE A 138 9.95 22.93 -2.96
N ALA A 139 10.32 23.35 -4.18
CA ALA A 139 9.97 22.60 -5.39
C ALA A 139 10.61 21.21 -5.40
N GLU A 140 11.90 21.11 -5.08
CA GLU A 140 12.63 19.84 -5.06
C GLU A 140 12.13 18.92 -3.94
N PHE A 141 11.89 19.45 -2.74
CA PHE A 141 11.26 18.71 -1.64
C PHE A 141 9.93 18.08 -2.07
N ASN A 142 9.05 18.87 -2.72
CA ASN A 142 7.76 18.37 -3.20
C ASN A 142 7.93 17.34 -4.31
N ARG A 143 8.85 17.55 -5.27
CA ARG A 143 9.13 16.59 -6.34
C ARG A 143 9.57 15.23 -5.80
N GLN A 144 10.50 15.20 -4.84
CA GLN A 144 10.94 13.96 -4.20
C GLN A 144 9.82 13.28 -3.41
N SER A 145 8.99 14.07 -2.73
CA SER A 145 7.84 13.54 -2.00
C SER A 145 6.78 12.97 -2.94
N ASP A 146 6.52 13.62 -4.05
CA ASP A 146 5.60 13.14 -5.08
C ASP A 146 6.05 11.80 -5.65
N PHE A 147 7.33 11.72 -6.03
CA PHE A 147 7.94 10.50 -6.52
C PHE A 147 7.78 9.33 -5.53
N GLU A 148 8.10 9.53 -4.26
CA GLU A 148 8.02 8.49 -3.24
C GLU A 148 6.58 7.97 -3.07
N PHE A 149 5.61 8.87 -2.91
CA PHE A 149 4.20 8.49 -2.80
C PHE A 149 3.69 7.75 -4.03
N GLU A 150 4.07 8.18 -5.23
CA GLU A 150 3.64 7.56 -6.48
C GLU A 150 4.24 6.16 -6.66
N ARG A 151 5.50 5.96 -6.31
CA ARG A 151 6.14 4.63 -6.38
C ARG A 151 5.51 3.64 -5.40
N ILE A 152 5.21 4.09 -4.18
CA ILE A 152 4.49 3.27 -3.18
C ILE A 152 3.07 2.96 -3.66
N ARG A 153 2.34 3.95 -4.18
CA ARG A 153 1.02 3.75 -4.79
C ARG A 153 1.05 2.68 -5.86
N ASP A 154 1.98 2.76 -6.80
CA ASP A 154 2.12 1.82 -7.91
C ASP A 154 2.37 0.39 -7.40
N PHE A 155 3.17 0.24 -6.36
CA PHE A 155 3.43 -1.07 -5.75
C PHE A 155 2.19 -1.64 -5.06
N ILE A 156 1.39 -0.80 -4.38
CA ILE A 156 0.12 -1.25 -3.79
C ILE A 156 -0.87 -1.63 -4.89
N ILE A 157 -1.00 -0.83 -5.96
CA ILE A 157 -1.86 -1.14 -7.10
C ILE A 157 -1.47 -2.48 -7.73
N LEU A 158 -0.18 -2.80 -7.82
CA LEU A 158 0.30 -4.09 -8.35
C LEU A 158 -0.35 -5.28 -7.64
N HIS A 159 -0.48 -5.24 -6.31
CA HIS A 159 -1.08 -6.33 -5.53
C HIS A 159 -2.54 -6.60 -5.91
N TYR A 160 -3.28 -5.56 -6.26
CA TYR A 160 -4.67 -5.67 -6.68
C TYR A 160 -4.82 -6.01 -8.16
N HIS A 161 -4.02 -5.36 -9.01
CA HIS A 161 -4.16 -5.48 -10.46
C HIS A 161 -3.60 -6.79 -11.02
N ALA A 162 -2.50 -7.30 -10.45
CA ALA A 162 -1.83 -8.50 -10.94
C ALA A 162 -2.49 -9.81 -10.51
N THR A 163 -3.63 -9.76 -9.82
CA THR A 163 -4.33 -10.96 -9.31
C THR A 163 -4.99 -11.76 -10.43
N GLU A 164 -5.02 -13.09 -10.27
CA GLU A 164 -5.83 -14.00 -11.09
C GLU A 164 -7.28 -14.13 -10.59
N ARG A 165 -7.60 -13.58 -9.40
CA ARG A 165 -8.95 -13.69 -8.83
C ARG A 165 -9.98 -12.98 -9.69
N ASP A 166 -11.06 -13.70 -10.00
CA ASP A 166 -12.22 -13.24 -10.76
C ASP A 166 -13.55 -13.64 -10.11
N ASP A 167 -13.48 -14.14 -8.89
CA ASP A 167 -14.57 -14.76 -8.15
C ASP A 167 -15.57 -13.74 -7.55
N THR A 168 -15.23 -12.44 -7.55
CA THR A 168 -16.11 -11.39 -7.04
C THR A 168 -16.07 -10.12 -7.89
N PRO A 169 -17.11 -9.25 -7.81
CA PRO A 169 -17.12 -7.96 -8.52
C PRO A 169 -15.93 -7.05 -8.15
N PHE A 170 -15.48 -7.06 -6.88
CA PHE A 170 -14.33 -6.29 -6.43
C PHE A 170 -13.05 -6.73 -7.15
N TRP A 171 -12.72 -8.03 -7.14
CA TRP A 171 -11.50 -8.55 -7.77
C TRP A 171 -11.56 -8.40 -9.28
N ASN A 172 -12.73 -8.56 -9.91
CA ASN A 172 -12.91 -8.26 -11.33
C ASN A 172 -12.64 -6.79 -11.66
N HIS A 173 -13.12 -5.87 -10.81
CA HIS A 173 -12.87 -4.44 -10.99
C HIS A 173 -11.38 -4.11 -10.93
N VAL A 174 -10.69 -4.49 -9.84
CA VAL A 174 -9.28 -4.10 -9.62
C VAL A 174 -8.30 -4.75 -10.61
N ARG A 175 -8.56 -5.98 -11.08
CA ARG A 175 -7.69 -6.62 -12.06
C ARG A 175 -7.84 -6.09 -13.49
N THR A 176 -8.96 -5.43 -13.81
CA THR A 176 -9.26 -4.92 -15.17
C THR A 176 -9.26 -3.41 -15.26
N MET A 177 -9.09 -2.70 -14.15
CA MET A 177 -9.03 -1.23 -14.14
C MET A 177 -7.80 -0.71 -14.88
N ASP A 178 -7.89 0.53 -15.39
CA ASP A 178 -6.72 1.26 -15.86
C ASP A 178 -5.73 1.47 -14.72
N ILE A 179 -4.44 1.44 -15.05
CA ILE A 179 -3.35 1.61 -14.07
C ILE A 179 -2.44 2.76 -14.50
N PRO A 180 -1.65 3.35 -13.56
CA PRO A 180 -0.69 4.39 -13.91
C PRO A 180 0.31 3.93 -14.97
N ASP A 181 0.69 4.82 -15.90
CA ASP A 181 1.65 4.53 -16.99
C ASP A 181 2.98 3.99 -16.46
N THR A 182 3.42 4.48 -15.30
CA THR A 182 4.64 4.03 -14.62
C THR A 182 4.57 2.57 -14.19
N LEU A 183 3.43 2.11 -13.70
CA LEU A 183 3.19 0.70 -13.38
C LEU A 183 3.03 -0.14 -14.66
N ALA A 184 2.28 0.37 -15.63
CA ALA A 184 2.08 -0.31 -16.91
C ALA A 184 3.42 -0.59 -17.62
N GLN A 185 4.34 0.39 -17.60
CA GLN A 185 5.69 0.23 -18.15
C GLN A 185 6.51 -0.86 -17.41
N LYS A 186 6.50 -0.86 -16.05
CA LYS A 186 7.18 -1.90 -15.27
C LYS A 186 6.63 -3.30 -15.60
N LEU A 187 5.29 -3.43 -15.66
CA LEU A 187 4.64 -4.69 -16.02
C LEU A 187 4.99 -5.15 -17.45
N ALA A 188 5.06 -4.23 -18.42
CA ALA A 188 5.44 -4.56 -19.78
C ALA A 188 6.88 -5.08 -19.87
N LEU A 189 7.82 -4.43 -19.15
CA LEU A 189 9.23 -4.86 -19.06
C LEU A 189 9.37 -6.23 -18.41
N TRP A 190 8.63 -6.46 -17.32
CA TRP A 190 8.61 -7.78 -16.67
C TRP A 190 8.04 -8.86 -17.59
N LYS A 191 6.85 -8.65 -18.15
CA LYS A 191 6.18 -9.62 -19.01
C LYS A 191 7.01 -9.99 -20.24
N SER A 192 7.77 -9.06 -20.79
CA SER A 192 8.59 -9.32 -21.98
C SER A 192 9.84 -10.14 -21.68
N ASN A 193 10.65 -9.75 -20.71
CA ASN A 193 11.99 -10.36 -20.49
C ASN A 193 12.39 -10.44 -19.00
N ALA A 194 11.46 -10.53 -18.07
CA ALA A 194 11.71 -10.61 -16.62
C ALA A 194 12.58 -9.43 -16.11
N ARG A 195 12.41 -8.23 -16.67
CA ARG A 195 13.21 -7.06 -16.29
C ARG A 195 12.45 -6.18 -15.32
N ILE A 196 13.08 -5.87 -14.20
CA ILE A 196 12.66 -4.86 -13.24
C ILE A 196 13.79 -3.87 -13.07
N PHE A 197 13.47 -2.59 -13.17
CA PHE A 197 14.39 -1.50 -12.88
C PHE A 197 13.82 -0.69 -11.72
N ARG A 198 14.65 -0.48 -10.71
CA ARG A 198 14.36 0.35 -9.55
C ARG A 198 15.00 1.71 -9.77
N ASP A 199 14.22 2.78 -9.63
CA ASP A 199 14.78 4.11 -9.47
C ASP A 199 15.43 4.24 -8.09
N SER A 200 16.56 4.97 -7.99
CA SER A 200 17.39 5.02 -6.77
C SER A 200 16.64 5.43 -5.50
N MET A 201 15.54 6.15 -5.63
CA MET A 201 14.72 6.68 -4.53
C MET A 201 13.47 5.82 -4.23
N GLU A 202 13.26 4.70 -4.91
CA GLU A 202 12.12 3.81 -4.63
C GLU A 202 12.34 3.07 -3.30
N LEU A 203 11.27 2.94 -2.50
CA LEU A 203 11.27 2.18 -1.25
C LEU A 203 11.47 0.67 -1.52
N PHE A 204 10.67 0.12 -2.41
CA PHE A 204 10.66 -1.31 -2.69
C PHE A 204 11.81 -1.70 -3.63
N SER A 205 12.58 -2.69 -3.21
CA SER A 205 13.68 -3.23 -4.01
C SER A 205 13.17 -4.01 -5.22
N GLU A 206 14.06 -4.28 -6.18
CA GLU A 206 13.72 -5.16 -7.31
C GLU A 206 13.24 -6.53 -6.84
N ILE A 207 13.84 -7.06 -5.76
CA ILE A 207 13.41 -8.34 -5.17
C ILE A 207 11.96 -8.25 -4.70
N SER A 208 11.54 -7.16 -4.04
CA SER A 208 10.15 -6.98 -3.62
C SER A 208 9.17 -7.02 -4.79
N TRP A 209 9.51 -6.38 -5.90
CA TRP A 209 8.71 -6.43 -7.13
C TRP A 209 8.63 -7.84 -7.70
N VAL A 210 9.77 -8.54 -7.77
CA VAL A 210 9.84 -9.91 -8.28
C VAL A 210 9.00 -10.87 -7.44
N GLU A 211 9.09 -10.77 -6.10
CA GLU A 211 8.31 -11.59 -5.18
C GLU A 211 6.80 -11.42 -5.37
N VAL A 212 6.32 -10.18 -5.50
CA VAL A 212 4.90 -9.92 -5.74
C VAL A 212 4.48 -10.42 -7.12
N LEU A 213 5.26 -10.16 -8.18
CA LEU A 213 4.95 -10.59 -9.54
C LEU A 213 4.88 -12.11 -9.66
N LEU A 214 5.86 -12.82 -9.09
CA LEU A 214 5.86 -14.28 -9.07
C LEU A 214 4.74 -14.85 -8.18
N GLY A 215 4.53 -14.26 -7.01
CA GLY A 215 3.43 -14.63 -6.10
C GLY A 215 2.05 -14.47 -6.73
N GLN A 216 1.86 -13.46 -7.58
CA GLN A 216 0.66 -13.23 -8.39
C GLN A 216 0.67 -14.00 -9.72
N ARG A 217 1.67 -14.85 -9.95
CA ARG A 217 1.82 -15.71 -11.15
C ARG A 217 1.93 -14.93 -12.46
N VAL A 218 2.47 -13.71 -12.42
CA VAL A 218 2.79 -12.94 -13.62
C VAL A 218 4.07 -13.51 -14.24
N VAL A 219 3.93 -14.53 -15.08
CA VAL A 219 5.07 -15.21 -15.70
C VAL A 219 5.55 -14.42 -16.90
N PRO A 220 6.86 -14.09 -17.01
CA PRO A 220 7.42 -13.45 -18.19
C PRO A 220 7.49 -14.41 -19.38
N THR A 221 7.41 -13.87 -20.59
CA THR A 221 7.49 -14.63 -21.84
C THR A 221 8.92 -14.88 -22.32
N GLY A 222 9.91 -14.20 -21.73
CA GLY A 222 11.33 -14.33 -22.03
C GLY A 222 12.21 -13.98 -20.83
N TYR A 223 13.51 -14.18 -20.99
CA TYR A 223 14.52 -13.86 -19.98
C TYR A 223 15.85 -13.46 -20.64
N HIS A 224 16.80 -13.02 -19.84
CA HIS A 224 18.10 -12.62 -20.37
C HIS A 224 18.92 -13.86 -20.84
N PRO A 225 19.39 -13.92 -22.08
CA PRO A 225 20.08 -15.13 -22.63
C PRO A 225 21.32 -15.58 -21.85
N LEU A 226 21.99 -14.66 -21.13
CA LEU A 226 23.18 -14.99 -20.31
C LEU A 226 22.84 -15.85 -19.07
N VAL A 227 21.57 -16.07 -18.76
CA VAL A 227 21.16 -16.99 -17.66
C VAL A 227 21.45 -18.44 -18.02
N ASP A 228 21.58 -18.78 -19.32
CA ASP A 228 21.81 -20.14 -19.82
C ASP A 228 23.31 -20.46 -20.01
N THR A 229 24.21 -19.52 -19.64
CA THR A 229 25.66 -19.69 -19.76
C THR A 229 26.31 -19.91 -18.40
#